data_0e4a316273da7a0c45c0170b703f3123
#
_entry.id   0e4a316273da7a0c45c0170b703f3123
#
_cell.length_a   1.000
_cell.length_b   1.000
_cell.length_c   1.000
_cell.angle_alpha   90.00
_cell.angle_beta   90.00
_cell.angle_gamma   90.00
#
_symmetry.space_group_name_H-M   'P 1'
#
loop_
_entity.id
_entity.type
_entity.pdbx_description
1 polymer ?
#
loop_
_entity_poly.entity_id
_entity_poly.type
_entity_poly.pdbx_seq_one_letter_code
_entity_poly.pdbx_strand_id
1 'polypeptide(L)'
;SDVSYYPNPQLEANGRQQLREIIAQHINRPSVVIWGLFDCLWQRGENPVPYVRTLNELAKKMDRSRPTAATSNQDGELNQITDLIVWAQNIGWDKGRTEDLEIWLGQLRSGWNQLRSGICYGEAGQIEQQGDPARRRRSNSLLWQPEGRQTRFHEDYTKYLAQDTLLWGTWINTLFDYGSARRPQGVEATGLVTLDRRRRKDAFHLYKALWNNTEPTLHITGRREDERNGDLQTVTVYSSAGEPVVTLSGDTLAVEQYAPCIYRCDSVRLNGRMKIEAKAGDLYDETFLTGNCALVAPPRRDPQQTAGLRLTN
;
A
#
# COMPACT_ATOMS: atom_id res chain seq x y z
N SER A 1 -13.54 -3.91 -7.67
CA SER A 1 -14.94 -4.38 -7.58
C SER A 1 -15.32 -5.00 -8.90
N ASP A 2 -15.52 -6.31 -8.90
CA ASP A 2 -15.86 -7.07 -10.10
C ASP A 2 -17.24 -6.64 -10.60
N VAL A 3 -17.30 -6.03 -11.76
CA VAL A 3 -18.54 -5.64 -12.42
C VAL A 3 -18.86 -6.69 -13.47
N SER A 4 -19.99 -7.40 -13.31
CA SER A 4 -20.52 -8.29 -14.35
C SER A 4 -21.09 -7.45 -15.47
N TYR A 5 -20.75 -7.79 -16.72
CA TYR A 5 -21.29 -7.12 -17.90
C TYR A 5 -22.52 -7.89 -18.42
N TYR A 6 -23.61 -7.15 -18.60
CA TYR A 6 -24.80 -7.61 -19.31
C TYR A 6 -25.16 -6.55 -20.37
N PRO A 7 -25.27 -6.91 -21.65
CA PRO A 7 -25.57 -5.96 -22.70
C PRO A 7 -26.90 -5.26 -22.42
N ASN A 8 -26.82 -3.96 -22.40
CA ASN A 8 -27.98 -3.09 -22.25
C ASN A 8 -27.79 -1.89 -23.19
N PRO A 9 -28.63 -1.75 -24.26
CA PRO A 9 -28.47 -0.67 -25.23
C PRO A 9 -28.47 0.73 -24.61
N GLN A 10 -29.23 0.94 -23.54
CA GLN A 10 -29.26 2.24 -22.83
C GLN A 10 -27.98 2.47 -22.06
N LEU A 11 -27.47 1.45 -21.36
CA LEU A 11 -26.22 1.53 -20.63
C LEU A 11 -25.04 1.81 -21.58
N GLU A 12 -24.98 1.09 -22.70
CA GLU A 12 -23.94 1.30 -23.70
C GLU A 12 -24.01 2.67 -24.37
N ALA A 13 -25.22 3.14 -24.67
CA ALA A 13 -25.44 4.48 -25.23
C ALA A 13 -25.00 5.56 -24.23
N ASN A 14 -25.34 5.38 -22.95
CA ASN A 14 -24.91 6.28 -21.87
C ASN A 14 -23.40 6.27 -21.69
N GLY A 15 -22.75 5.10 -21.66
CA GLY A 15 -21.30 5.01 -21.56
C GLY A 15 -20.56 5.70 -22.70
N ARG A 16 -21.06 5.52 -23.95
CA ARG A 16 -20.53 6.25 -25.11
C ARG A 16 -20.72 7.76 -24.98
N GLN A 17 -21.87 8.21 -24.45
CA GLN A 17 -22.13 9.63 -24.22
C GLN A 17 -21.22 10.22 -23.15
N GLN A 18 -21.08 9.53 -22.02
CA GLN A 18 -20.16 9.95 -20.95
C GLN A 18 -18.72 10.07 -21.43
N LEU A 19 -18.25 9.10 -22.23
CA LEU A 19 -16.90 9.16 -22.79
C LEU A 19 -16.72 10.38 -23.69
N ARG A 20 -17.73 10.71 -24.55
CA ARG A 20 -17.68 11.93 -25.37
C ARG A 20 -17.59 13.19 -24.52
N GLU A 21 -18.38 13.27 -23.49
CA GLU A 21 -18.42 14.43 -22.58
C GLU A 21 -17.10 14.60 -21.85
N ILE A 22 -16.53 13.52 -21.29
CA ILE A 22 -15.25 13.54 -20.60
C ILE A 22 -14.14 14.02 -21.53
N ILE A 23 -14.05 13.46 -22.74
CA ILE A 23 -13.03 13.86 -23.70
C ILE A 23 -13.23 15.32 -24.14
N ALA A 24 -14.45 15.72 -24.50
CA ALA A 24 -14.73 17.08 -24.95
C ALA A 24 -14.43 18.14 -23.89
N GLN A 25 -14.72 17.84 -22.61
CA GLN A 25 -14.45 18.75 -21.50
C GLN A 25 -12.97 18.87 -21.13
N HIS A 26 -12.19 17.82 -21.37
CA HIS A 26 -10.82 17.71 -20.84
C HIS A 26 -9.73 17.63 -21.91
N ILE A 27 -10.06 17.61 -23.20
CA ILE A 27 -9.09 17.47 -24.29
C ILE A 27 -8.01 18.57 -24.27
N ASN A 28 -8.35 19.78 -23.84
CA ASN A 28 -7.42 20.91 -23.75
C ASN A 28 -6.66 21.00 -22.42
N ARG A 29 -6.80 20.00 -21.52
CA ARG A 29 -6.09 19.97 -20.24
C ARG A 29 -4.79 19.21 -20.39
N PRO A 30 -3.60 19.86 -20.25
CA PRO A 30 -2.32 19.20 -20.42
C PRO A 30 -2.02 18.15 -19.34
N SER A 31 -2.67 18.23 -18.19
CA SER A 31 -2.57 17.23 -17.11
C SER A 31 -3.28 15.91 -17.40
N VAL A 32 -4.18 15.87 -18.41
CA VAL A 32 -4.80 14.65 -18.87
C VAL A 32 -3.91 14.03 -19.92
N VAL A 33 -3.31 12.89 -19.63
CA VAL A 33 -2.33 12.24 -20.52
C VAL A 33 -2.82 10.93 -21.11
N ILE A 34 -3.87 10.32 -20.55
CA ILE A 34 -4.41 9.01 -20.92
C ILE A 34 -5.94 9.01 -20.74
N TRP A 35 -6.65 8.31 -21.62
CA TRP A 35 -8.09 8.06 -21.50
C TRP A 35 -8.33 6.66 -20.96
N GLY A 36 -8.89 6.55 -19.74
CA GLY A 36 -9.31 5.29 -19.13
C GLY A 36 -10.67 4.82 -19.67
N LEU A 37 -10.79 3.57 -20.14
CA LEU A 37 -12.02 3.06 -20.73
C LEU A 37 -12.82 2.15 -19.80
N PHE A 38 -12.17 1.35 -18.98
CA PHE A 38 -12.82 0.51 -17.96
C PHE A 38 -11.88 0.22 -16.79
N ASP A 39 -12.47 -0.17 -15.66
CA ASP A 39 -11.78 -0.60 -14.46
C ASP A 39 -12.31 -1.96 -14.01
N CYS A 40 -11.44 -2.98 -14.04
CA CYS A 40 -11.71 -4.35 -13.56
C CYS A 40 -13.06 -4.91 -14.03
N LEU A 41 -13.37 -4.76 -15.32
CA LEU A 41 -14.59 -5.27 -15.92
C LEU A 41 -14.53 -6.80 -16.00
N TRP A 42 -15.29 -7.47 -15.13
CA TRP A 42 -15.32 -8.93 -15.07
C TRP A 42 -16.12 -9.56 -16.20
N GLN A 43 -15.55 -10.55 -16.90
CA GLN A 43 -16.22 -11.29 -17.99
C GLN A 43 -17.20 -12.37 -17.48
N ARG A 44 -17.92 -12.10 -16.39
CA ARG A 44 -19.07 -12.91 -16.03
C ARG A 44 -20.31 -12.31 -16.68
N GLY A 45 -21.09 -13.15 -17.31
CA GLY A 45 -22.23 -12.73 -18.10
C GLY A 45 -21.89 -12.79 -19.58
N GLU A 46 -22.17 -11.73 -20.33
CA GLU A 46 -21.90 -11.66 -21.76
C GLU A 46 -20.55 -10.99 -22.06
N ASN A 47 -20.05 -11.22 -23.28
CA ASN A 47 -18.74 -10.75 -23.69
C ASN A 47 -18.72 -9.22 -23.87
N PRO A 48 -17.96 -8.44 -23.07
CA PRO A 48 -17.88 -6.99 -23.17
C PRO A 48 -16.96 -6.49 -24.30
N VAL A 49 -16.19 -7.36 -24.93
CA VAL A 49 -15.19 -7.01 -25.96
C VAL A 49 -15.77 -6.15 -27.07
N PRO A 50 -16.92 -6.47 -27.69
CA PRO A 50 -17.50 -5.64 -28.78
C PRO A 50 -17.80 -4.22 -28.31
N TYR A 51 -18.35 -4.05 -27.10
CA TYR A 51 -18.66 -2.74 -26.55
C TYR A 51 -17.39 -1.95 -26.23
N VAL A 52 -16.40 -2.56 -25.57
CA VAL A 52 -15.14 -1.88 -25.26
C VAL A 52 -14.38 -1.47 -26.51
N ARG A 53 -14.43 -2.28 -27.60
CA ARG A 53 -13.88 -1.88 -28.91
C ARG A 53 -14.54 -0.60 -29.42
N THR A 54 -15.87 -0.48 -29.34
CA THR A 54 -16.58 0.75 -29.77
C THR A 54 -16.17 1.97 -28.92
N LEU A 55 -15.91 1.80 -27.62
CA LEU A 55 -15.39 2.88 -26.76
C LEU A 55 -13.97 3.28 -27.17
N ASN A 56 -13.10 2.32 -27.45
CA ASN A 56 -11.73 2.59 -27.88
C ASN A 56 -11.70 3.34 -29.23
N GLU A 57 -12.48 2.89 -30.19
CA GLU A 57 -12.62 3.56 -31.49
C GLU A 57 -13.15 5.00 -31.34
N LEU A 58 -14.14 5.19 -30.46
CA LEU A 58 -14.69 6.51 -30.17
C LEU A 58 -13.64 7.43 -29.56
N ALA A 59 -12.89 6.96 -28.55
CA ALA A 59 -11.82 7.74 -27.92
C ALA A 59 -10.76 8.15 -28.96
N LYS A 60 -10.30 7.20 -29.79
CA LYS A 60 -9.32 7.45 -30.85
C LYS A 60 -9.82 8.39 -31.95
N LYS A 61 -11.12 8.35 -32.25
CA LYS A 61 -11.73 9.30 -33.19
C LYS A 61 -11.75 10.72 -32.65
N MET A 62 -12.00 10.89 -31.34
CA MET A 62 -12.09 12.19 -30.71
C MET A 62 -10.72 12.78 -30.37
N ASP A 63 -9.77 11.95 -29.90
CA ASP A 63 -8.42 12.35 -29.57
C ASP A 63 -7.41 11.28 -30.02
N ARG A 64 -6.64 11.60 -31.05
CA ARG A 64 -5.57 10.75 -31.58
C ARG A 64 -4.23 10.97 -30.88
N SER A 65 -4.11 12.01 -30.09
CA SER A 65 -2.85 12.42 -29.47
C SER A 65 -2.53 11.66 -28.18
N ARG A 66 -3.57 11.17 -27.49
CA ARG A 66 -3.44 10.48 -26.20
C ARG A 66 -3.71 8.98 -26.32
N PRO A 67 -2.95 8.14 -25.60
CA PRO A 67 -3.24 6.71 -25.54
C PRO A 67 -4.51 6.44 -24.73
N THR A 68 -5.11 5.28 -25.01
CA THR A 68 -6.17 4.70 -24.19
C THR A 68 -5.59 3.68 -23.22
N ALA A 69 -6.19 3.55 -22.04
CA ALA A 69 -5.81 2.55 -21.05
C ALA A 69 -7.03 1.87 -20.43
N ALA A 70 -6.80 0.73 -19.83
CA ALA A 70 -7.78 0.04 -19.01
C ALA A 70 -7.09 -0.60 -17.79
N THR A 71 -7.81 -0.70 -16.68
CA THR A 71 -7.37 -1.46 -15.51
C THR A 71 -7.99 -2.86 -15.58
N SER A 72 -7.17 -3.89 -15.40
CA SER A 72 -7.62 -5.28 -15.48
C SER A 72 -7.06 -6.13 -14.36
N ASN A 73 -7.87 -7.08 -13.89
CA ASN A 73 -7.48 -8.10 -12.92
C ASN A 73 -7.60 -9.53 -13.49
N GLN A 74 -7.74 -9.66 -14.79
CA GLN A 74 -7.96 -10.94 -15.50
C GLN A 74 -7.21 -11.00 -16.82
N ASP A 75 -7.01 -12.20 -17.32
CA ASP A 75 -6.46 -12.45 -18.65
C ASP A 75 -7.52 -12.38 -19.76
N GLY A 76 -7.09 -12.26 -21.00
CA GLY A 76 -7.93 -12.41 -22.17
C GLY A 76 -7.88 -11.27 -23.17
N GLU A 77 -8.70 -11.38 -24.20
CA GLU A 77 -8.77 -10.48 -25.37
C GLU A 77 -9.09 -9.02 -24.96
N LEU A 78 -9.82 -8.83 -23.85
CA LEU A 78 -10.19 -7.51 -23.34
C LEU A 78 -8.96 -6.62 -23.08
N ASN A 79 -7.85 -7.22 -22.65
CA ASN A 79 -6.60 -6.50 -22.33
C ASN A 79 -5.85 -6.02 -23.59
N GLN A 80 -6.24 -6.48 -24.78
CA GLN A 80 -5.57 -6.14 -26.04
C GLN A 80 -6.27 -5.00 -26.81
N ILE A 81 -7.37 -4.44 -26.26
CA ILE A 81 -8.17 -3.43 -26.96
C ILE A 81 -7.56 -2.04 -26.82
N THR A 82 -7.09 -1.69 -25.62
CA THR A 82 -6.48 -0.39 -25.33
C THR A 82 -4.99 -0.38 -25.66
N ASP A 83 -4.40 0.82 -25.82
CA ASP A 83 -2.96 0.95 -26.08
C ASP A 83 -2.12 0.51 -24.90
N LEU A 84 -2.64 0.72 -23.70
CA LEU A 84 -1.97 0.46 -22.43
C LEU A 84 -2.88 -0.39 -21.53
N ILE A 85 -2.26 -1.23 -20.71
CA ILE A 85 -2.97 -1.97 -19.68
C ILE A 85 -2.38 -1.65 -18.30
N VAL A 86 -3.23 -1.52 -17.30
CA VAL A 86 -2.86 -1.35 -15.89
C VAL A 86 -3.38 -2.57 -15.13
N TRP A 87 -2.48 -3.36 -14.59
CA TRP A 87 -2.84 -4.55 -13.83
C TRP A 87 -3.21 -4.16 -12.40
N ALA A 88 -4.45 -4.46 -11.97
CA ALA A 88 -4.86 -4.35 -10.58
C ALA A 88 -4.37 -5.57 -9.82
N GLN A 89 -3.27 -5.42 -9.08
CA GLN A 89 -2.63 -6.52 -8.36
C GLN A 89 -2.36 -6.14 -6.90
N ASN A 90 -2.92 -6.94 -5.99
CA ASN A 90 -2.74 -6.80 -4.55
C ASN A 90 -2.17 -8.11 -3.97
N ILE A 91 -1.10 -8.62 -4.60
CA ILE A 91 -0.41 -9.84 -4.16
C ILE A 91 0.23 -9.58 -2.80
N GLY A 92 -0.02 -10.45 -1.84
CA GLY A 92 0.40 -10.25 -0.43
C GLY A 92 -0.67 -9.57 0.44
N TRP A 93 -1.75 -9.06 -0.21
CA TRP A 93 -2.90 -8.49 0.49
C TRP A 93 -4.09 -9.47 0.53
N ASP A 94 -4.71 -9.72 -0.61
CA ASP A 94 -5.89 -10.58 -0.77
C ASP A 94 -5.53 -12.01 -1.16
N LYS A 95 -4.34 -12.23 -1.68
CA LYS A 95 -3.84 -13.56 -2.06
C LYS A 95 -2.31 -13.63 -1.99
N GLY A 96 -1.78 -14.79 -1.62
CA GLY A 96 -0.34 -15.05 -1.61
C GLY A 96 0.44 -14.18 -0.60
N ARG A 97 1.72 -14.07 -0.83
CA ARG A 97 2.68 -13.28 -0.07
C ARG A 97 3.27 -12.19 -0.96
N THR A 98 3.83 -11.12 -0.41
CA THR A 98 4.43 -10.03 -1.19
C THR A 98 5.58 -10.50 -2.09
N GLU A 99 6.30 -11.55 -1.68
CA GLU A 99 7.38 -12.17 -2.48
C GLU A 99 6.86 -12.81 -3.79
N ASP A 100 5.58 -13.23 -3.82
CA ASP A 100 4.95 -13.80 -5.02
C ASP A 100 4.80 -12.76 -6.14
N LEU A 101 4.94 -11.47 -5.82
CA LEU A 101 4.95 -10.39 -6.81
C LEU A 101 6.12 -10.56 -7.80
N GLU A 102 7.28 -10.99 -7.35
CA GLU A 102 8.44 -11.24 -8.22
C GLU A 102 8.15 -12.37 -9.22
N ILE A 103 7.47 -13.44 -8.77
CA ILE A 103 7.05 -14.55 -9.64
C ILE A 103 6.07 -14.02 -10.70
N TRP A 104 5.08 -13.24 -10.29
CA TRP A 104 4.11 -12.65 -11.19
C TRP A 104 4.76 -11.70 -12.21
N LEU A 105 5.70 -10.85 -11.80
CA LEU A 105 6.48 -10.00 -12.71
C LEU A 105 7.29 -10.83 -13.70
N GLY A 106 7.85 -11.97 -13.27
CA GLY A 106 8.54 -12.93 -14.14
C GLY A 106 7.60 -13.52 -15.21
N GLN A 107 6.39 -13.88 -14.83
CA GLN A 107 5.35 -14.35 -15.77
C GLN A 107 4.94 -13.24 -16.75
N LEU A 108 4.78 -12.01 -16.27
CA LEU A 108 4.47 -10.85 -17.11
C LEU A 108 5.55 -10.65 -18.18
N ARG A 109 6.81 -10.75 -17.82
CA ARG A 109 7.96 -10.61 -18.75
C ARG A 109 7.99 -11.71 -19.81
N SER A 110 7.65 -12.94 -19.45
CA SER A 110 7.73 -14.11 -20.35
C SER A 110 6.52 -14.27 -21.27
N GLY A 111 5.31 -13.95 -20.78
CA GLY A 111 4.06 -14.24 -21.47
C GLY A 111 3.36 -13.01 -22.07
N TRP A 112 3.50 -11.85 -21.43
CA TRP A 112 2.71 -10.66 -21.77
C TRP A 112 3.56 -9.44 -22.14
N ASN A 113 4.82 -9.69 -22.51
CA ASN A 113 5.76 -8.64 -22.92
C ASN A 113 5.31 -7.78 -24.11
N GLN A 114 4.30 -8.21 -24.88
CA GLN A 114 3.71 -7.44 -25.95
C GLN A 114 2.73 -6.36 -25.47
N LEU A 115 2.21 -6.52 -24.22
CA LEU A 115 1.31 -5.55 -23.61
C LEU A 115 2.15 -4.47 -22.92
N ARG A 116 1.86 -3.21 -23.21
CA ARG A 116 2.42 -2.10 -22.46
C ARG A 116 1.79 -2.07 -21.08
N SER A 117 2.45 -2.69 -20.13
CA SER A 117 1.94 -2.98 -18.78
C SER A 117 2.32 -1.89 -17.78
N GLY A 118 1.37 -1.53 -16.94
CA GLY A 118 1.55 -0.81 -15.69
C GLY A 118 0.90 -1.60 -14.56
N ILE A 119 1.07 -1.16 -13.33
CA ILE A 119 0.49 -1.81 -12.15
C ILE A 119 -0.22 -0.81 -11.25
N CYS A 120 -1.43 -1.17 -10.78
CA CYS A 120 -2.18 -0.47 -9.76
C CYS A 120 -2.31 -1.38 -8.53
N TYR A 121 -1.94 -0.86 -7.37
CA TYR A 121 -1.96 -1.61 -6.12
C TYR A 121 -2.30 -0.71 -4.93
N GLY A 122 -2.69 -1.33 -3.83
CA GLY A 122 -2.97 -0.66 -2.58
C GLY A 122 -3.40 -1.63 -1.50
N GLU A 123 -3.20 -1.23 -0.27
CA GLU A 123 -3.62 -1.99 0.89
C GLU A 123 -4.24 -1.07 1.95
N ALA A 124 -5.18 -1.60 2.74
CA ALA A 124 -5.77 -0.84 3.83
C ALA A 124 -4.81 -0.70 5.02
N GLY A 125 -4.75 0.50 5.58
CA GLY A 125 -4.00 0.81 6.79
C GLY A 125 -4.82 1.72 7.69
N GLN A 126 -5.42 1.17 8.73
CA GLN A 126 -6.21 1.93 9.70
C GLN A 126 -5.28 2.54 10.74
N ILE A 127 -5.43 3.84 10.97
CA ILE A 127 -4.76 4.52 12.07
C ILE A 127 -5.47 4.16 13.36
N GLU A 128 -4.72 3.63 14.31
CA GLU A 128 -5.23 3.33 15.64
C GLU A 128 -5.57 4.62 16.40
N GLN A 129 -6.73 4.62 17.07
CA GLN A 129 -7.05 5.66 18.04
C GLN A 129 -6.55 5.21 19.41
N GLN A 130 -5.74 6.03 20.05
CA GLN A 130 -5.24 5.79 21.42
C GLN A 130 -6.42 5.58 22.38
N GLY A 131 -6.43 4.48 23.12
CA GLY A 131 -7.41 4.21 24.18
C GLY A 131 -8.65 3.41 23.77
N ASP A 132 -8.74 2.84 22.55
CA ASP A 132 -9.84 1.93 22.19
C ASP A 132 -9.68 0.54 22.81
N PRO A 133 -10.52 0.14 23.81
CA PRO A 133 -10.43 -1.17 24.45
C PRO A 133 -10.75 -2.35 23.51
N ALA A 134 -11.44 -2.10 22.39
CA ALA A 134 -11.73 -3.12 21.38
C ALA A 134 -10.50 -3.49 20.52
N ARG A 135 -9.41 -2.73 20.63
CA ARG A 135 -8.13 -2.86 19.95
C ARG A 135 -7.54 -4.26 20.05
N ARG A 136 -7.42 -4.82 21.27
CA ARG A 136 -6.83 -6.16 21.52
C ARG A 136 -7.60 -7.31 20.89
N ARG A 137 -8.92 -7.16 20.67
CA ARG A 137 -9.79 -8.19 20.09
C ARG A 137 -9.83 -8.17 18.56
N ARG A 138 -9.39 -7.07 17.92
CA ARG A 138 -9.53 -6.86 16.48
C ARG A 138 -8.26 -7.18 15.69
N SER A 139 -7.12 -7.41 16.33
CA SER A 139 -5.82 -7.58 15.66
C SER A 139 -5.72 -8.76 14.69
N ASN A 140 -6.64 -9.72 14.76
CA ASN A 140 -6.68 -10.90 13.90
C ASN A 140 -7.92 -10.96 12.99
N SER A 141 -8.72 -9.91 12.88
CA SER A 141 -9.89 -9.92 12.03
C SER A 141 -9.56 -9.29 10.67
N LEU A 142 -10.12 -9.85 9.59
CA LEU A 142 -10.14 -9.25 8.26
C LEU A 142 -10.77 -7.83 8.25
N LEU A 143 -11.34 -7.42 9.38
CA LEU A 143 -12.03 -6.14 9.59
C LEU A 143 -11.08 -5.04 10.11
N TRP A 144 -9.95 -5.42 10.71
CA TRP A 144 -8.97 -4.47 11.26
C TRP A 144 -7.60 -4.71 10.64
N GLN A 145 -7.04 -3.68 10.04
CA GLN A 145 -5.77 -3.75 9.35
C GLN A 145 -4.93 -2.55 9.78
N PRO A 146 -3.93 -2.78 10.65
CA PRO A 146 -3.12 -1.71 11.20
C PRO A 146 -2.29 -1.03 10.10
N GLU A 147 -2.00 0.25 10.27
CA GLU A 147 -1.18 1.04 9.35
C GLU A 147 0.17 0.38 9.04
N GLY A 148 0.83 -0.22 10.03
CA GLY A 148 2.11 -0.90 9.83
C GLY A 148 2.06 -2.06 8.83
N ARG A 149 0.90 -2.67 8.61
CA ARG A 149 0.72 -3.68 7.56
C ARG A 149 0.71 -3.03 6.17
N GLN A 150 -0.03 -1.93 6.01
CA GLN A 150 -0.01 -1.12 4.79
C GLN A 150 1.41 -0.65 4.48
N THR A 151 2.11 -0.13 5.49
CA THR A 151 3.48 0.34 5.37
C THR A 151 4.41 -0.73 4.81
N ARG A 152 4.44 -1.93 5.40
CA ARG A 152 5.26 -3.05 4.92
C ARG A 152 4.90 -3.49 3.51
N PHE A 153 3.61 -3.57 3.19
CA PHE A 153 3.15 -3.91 1.85
C PHE A 153 3.73 -2.95 0.79
N HIS A 154 3.64 -1.65 1.03
CA HIS A 154 4.17 -0.65 0.10
C HIS A 154 5.70 -0.65 0.04
N GLU A 155 6.40 -0.92 1.14
CA GLU A 155 7.85 -1.09 1.18
C GLU A 155 8.30 -2.29 0.32
N ASP A 156 7.64 -3.44 0.46
CA ASP A 156 7.95 -4.65 -0.32
C ASP A 156 7.66 -4.44 -1.81
N TYR A 157 6.51 -3.82 -2.15
CA TYR A 157 6.22 -3.46 -3.54
C TYR A 157 7.27 -2.52 -4.13
N THR A 158 7.71 -1.52 -3.39
CA THR A 158 8.79 -0.63 -3.82
C THR A 158 10.07 -1.40 -4.13
N LYS A 159 10.45 -2.37 -3.30
CA LYS A 159 11.63 -3.21 -3.50
C LYS A 159 11.57 -3.98 -4.83
N TYR A 160 10.44 -4.65 -5.11
CA TYR A 160 10.30 -5.46 -6.32
C TYR A 160 10.10 -4.62 -7.58
N LEU A 161 9.32 -3.53 -7.50
CA LEU A 161 9.03 -2.69 -8.65
C LEU A 161 10.19 -1.80 -9.07
N ALA A 162 11.07 -1.41 -8.14
CA ALA A 162 12.23 -0.58 -8.44
C ALA A 162 13.22 -1.24 -9.41
N GLN A 163 13.21 -2.57 -9.51
CA GLN A 163 14.08 -3.34 -10.39
C GLN A 163 13.41 -3.67 -11.74
N ASP A 164 12.11 -3.39 -11.87
CA ASP A 164 11.36 -3.72 -13.07
C ASP A 164 11.43 -2.59 -14.11
N THR A 165 11.95 -2.92 -15.29
CA THR A 165 12.11 -1.97 -16.42
C THR A 165 11.03 -2.09 -17.48
N LEU A 166 10.10 -3.05 -17.35
CA LEU A 166 9.03 -3.29 -18.33
C LEU A 166 7.76 -2.50 -18.02
N LEU A 167 7.54 -2.15 -16.74
CA LEU A 167 6.38 -1.38 -16.36
C LEU A 167 6.54 0.08 -16.79
N TRP A 168 5.58 0.59 -17.56
CA TRP A 168 5.55 1.99 -17.98
C TRP A 168 5.05 2.94 -16.88
N GLY A 169 4.45 2.41 -15.81
CA GLY A 169 4.00 3.20 -14.67
C GLY A 169 3.40 2.38 -13.53
N THR A 170 3.32 3.04 -12.39
CA THR A 170 2.73 2.50 -11.16
C THR A 170 1.70 3.46 -10.60
N TRP A 171 0.61 2.93 -10.04
CA TRP A 171 -0.49 3.69 -9.42
C TRP A 171 -0.80 3.15 -8.05
N ILE A 172 -1.12 4.05 -7.15
CA ILE A 172 -1.55 3.71 -5.79
C ILE A 172 -3.06 3.91 -5.68
N ASN A 173 -3.75 2.90 -5.22
CA ASN A 173 -5.17 2.95 -4.92
C ASN A 173 -5.36 2.92 -3.38
N THR A 174 -5.51 4.10 -2.74
CA THR A 174 -5.79 5.46 -3.25
C THR A 174 -4.99 6.52 -2.50
N LEU A 175 -5.12 7.81 -2.89
CA LEU A 175 -4.50 8.90 -2.11
C LEU A 175 -5.22 9.14 -0.77
N PHE A 176 -6.55 9.05 -0.76
CA PHE A 176 -7.37 9.31 0.44
C PHE A 176 -8.21 8.09 0.80
N ASP A 177 -8.38 7.84 2.10
CA ASP A 177 -9.43 6.97 2.57
C ASP A 177 -10.81 7.50 2.11
N TYR A 178 -11.76 6.62 1.87
CA TYR A 178 -13.07 7.00 1.36
C TYR A 178 -14.21 6.23 2.02
N GLY A 179 -15.43 6.82 1.98
CA GLY A 179 -16.63 6.18 2.49
C GLY A 179 -16.98 4.90 1.73
N SER A 180 -17.29 3.81 2.42
CA SER A 180 -17.62 2.53 1.81
C SER A 180 -18.70 1.80 2.61
N ALA A 181 -19.86 1.60 2.01
CA ALA A 181 -20.93 0.79 2.58
C ALA A 181 -20.57 -0.72 2.70
N ARG A 182 -19.49 -1.15 2.05
CA ARG A 182 -19.00 -2.54 2.10
C ARG A 182 -18.20 -2.84 3.37
N ARG A 183 -17.75 -1.80 4.07
CA ARG A 183 -16.95 -1.93 5.30
C ARG A 183 -17.82 -1.68 6.53
N PRO A 184 -17.75 -2.52 7.56
CA PRO A 184 -18.53 -2.33 8.80
C PRO A 184 -18.26 -0.97 9.47
N GLN A 185 -17.07 -0.41 9.30
CA GLN A 185 -16.69 0.90 9.84
C GLN A 185 -17.14 2.07 8.94
N GLY A 186 -17.77 1.77 7.80
CA GLY A 186 -18.18 2.78 6.83
C GLY A 186 -17.04 3.44 6.04
N VAL A 187 -15.80 2.98 6.23
CA VAL A 187 -14.60 3.55 5.60
C VAL A 187 -13.73 2.48 4.97
N GLU A 188 -13.34 2.68 3.72
CA GLU A 188 -12.26 1.97 3.08
C GLU A 188 -10.95 2.71 3.35
N ALA A 189 -10.03 2.05 4.07
CA ALA A 189 -8.81 2.66 4.59
C ALA A 189 -7.58 2.41 3.70
N THR A 190 -7.76 2.27 2.39
CA THR A 190 -6.67 2.06 1.42
C THR A 190 -5.90 3.34 1.09
N GLY A 191 -6.38 4.50 1.55
CA GLY A 191 -5.73 5.77 1.32
C GLY A 191 -4.37 5.89 1.99
N LEU A 192 -3.49 6.68 1.41
CA LEU A 192 -2.23 7.13 2.04
C LEU A 192 -2.47 8.25 3.06
N VAL A 193 -3.64 8.86 3.01
CA VAL A 193 -4.09 9.94 3.91
C VAL A 193 -5.49 9.61 4.41
N THR A 194 -5.78 9.90 5.66
CA THR A 194 -7.07 9.61 6.29
C THR A 194 -8.24 10.33 5.61
N LEU A 195 -9.47 9.81 5.79
CA LEU A 195 -10.71 10.33 5.24
C LEU A 195 -10.91 11.82 5.54
N ASP A 196 -10.59 12.25 6.76
CA ASP A 196 -10.65 13.65 7.20
C ASP A 196 -9.51 14.53 6.64
N ARG A 197 -8.57 13.93 5.89
CA ARG A 197 -7.39 14.55 5.26
C ARG A 197 -6.38 15.17 6.24
N ARG A 198 -6.49 14.87 7.52
CA ARG A 198 -5.65 15.46 8.56
C ARG A 198 -4.37 14.68 8.84
N ARG A 199 -4.36 13.36 8.58
CA ARG A 199 -3.23 12.50 8.93
C ARG A 199 -2.66 11.83 7.68
N ARG A 200 -1.40 12.05 7.45
CA ARG A 200 -0.59 11.34 6.46
C ARG A 200 -0.09 10.05 7.10
N LYS A 201 -0.30 8.92 6.44
CA LYS A 201 0.18 7.60 6.87
C LYS A 201 1.66 7.45 6.50
N ASP A 202 2.35 6.45 7.04
CA ASP A 202 3.77 6.24 6.75
C ASP A 202 3.99 6.00 5.25
N ALA A 203 3.10 5.23 4.59
CA ALA A 203 3.16 5.02 3.14
C ALA A 203 3.05 6.33 2.32
N PHE A 204 2.39 7.38 2.81
CA PHE A 204 2.43 8.70 2.17
C PHE A 204 3.85 9.26 2.11
N HIS A 205 4.58 9.16 3.22
CA HIS A 205 5.95 9.66 3.31
C HIS A 205 6.92 8.84 2.46
N LEU A 206 6.66 7.53 2.27
CA LEU A 206 7.40 6.71 1.32
C LEU A 206 7.28 7.26 -0.10
N TYR A 207 6.05 7.48 -0.61
CA TYR A 207 5.86 8.00 -1.96
C TYR A 207 6.29 9.46 -2.09
N LYS A 208 6.21 10.26 -1.03
CA LYS A 208 6.83 11.59 -1.02
C LYS A 208 8.35 11.49 -1.20
N ALA A 209 9.03 10.55 -0.52
CA ALA A 209 10.45 10.35 -0.69
C ALA A 209 10.84 9.85 -2.10
N LEU A 210 10.01 8.98 -2.69
CA LEU A 210 10.27 8.39 -4.01
C LEU A 210 9.98 9.35 -5.18
N TRP A 211 8.93 10.16 -5.09
CA TRP A 211 8.37 10.88 -6.23
C TRP A 211 8.49 12.40 -6.16
N ASN A 212 8.77 12.96 -4.98
CA ASN A 212 8.93 14.42 -4.85
C ASN A 212 10.39 14.81 -4.97
N ASN A 213 10.75 15.36 -6.13
CA ASN A 213 12.11 15.83 -6.41
C ASN A 213 12.38 17.27 -5.94
N THR A 214 11.37 17.99 -5.45
CA THR A 214 11.50 19.41 -5.06
C THR A 214 11.75 19.59 -3.58
N GLU A 215 11.17 18.71 -2.74
CA GLU A 215 11.30 18.77 -1.29
C GLU A 215 11.85 17.44 -0.78
N PRO A 216 13.09 17.42 -0.27
CA PRO A 216 13.64 16.19 0.30
C PRO A 216 12.84 15.74 1.52
N THR A 217 12.79 14.43 1.73
CA THR A 217 12.00 13.79 2.79
C THR A 217 12.92 13.00 3.70
N LEU A 218 12.71 13.14 5.01
CA LEU A 218 13.23 12.26 6.05
C LEU A 218 12.07 11.92 6.98
N HIS A 219 11.79 10.63 7.21
CA HIS A 219 10.65 10.20 8.02
C HIS A 219 10.92 8.86 8.70
N ILE A 220 10.81 8.82 10.03
CA ILE A 220 10.86 7.60 10.82
C ILE A 220 9.45 7.00 10.86
N THR A 221 9.31 5.72 10.50
CA THR A 221 8.01 5.02 10.45
C THR A 221 7.56 4.47 11.80
N GLY A 222 6.30 4.00 11.87
CA GLY A 222 5.77 3.28 13.03
C GLY A 222 5.47 4.16 14.25
N ARG A 223 5.30 5.46 14.06
CA ARG A 223 5.06 6.44 15.16
C ARG A 223 3.76 6.18 15.90
N ARG A 224 2.80 5.51 15.24
CA ARG A 224 1.47 5.24 15.78
C ARG A 224 1.27 3.79 16.21
N GLU A 225 2.31 2.99 16.10
CA GLU A 225 2.33 1.64 16.69
C GLU A 225 2.68 1.75 18.19
N ASP A 226 1.66 1.73 19.04
CA ASP A 226 1.87 1.89 20.51
C ASP A 226 2.51 0.67 21.17
N GLU A 227 2.36 -0.52 20.59
CA GLU A 227 2.91 -1.77 21.13
C GLU A 227 3.58 -2.60 20.04
N ARG A 228 4.88 -2.72 20.12
CA ARG A 228 5.67 -3.61 19.28
C ARG A 228 5.93 -4.90 20.03
N ASN A 229 5.48 -6.02 19.47
CA ASN A 229 5.66 -7.33 20.06
C ASN A 229 7.00 -7.94 19.64
N GLY A 230 7.69 -8.54 20.62
CA GLY A 230 8.97 -9.21 20.40
C GLY A 230 10.17 -8.40 20.90
N ASP A 231 11.27 -9.12 21.20
CA ASP A 231 12.48 -8.54 21.80
C ASP A 231 13.29 -7.69 20.81
N LEU A 232 13.24 -8.04 19.53
CA LEU A 232 13.95 -7.37 18.47
C LEU A 232 12.97 -6.80 17.43
N GLN A 233 13.20 -5.56 17.06
CA GLN A 233 12.36 -4.79 16.15
C GLN A 233 13.18 -4.31 14.95
N THR A 234 12.50 -4.05 13.83
CA THR A 234 13.06 -3.28 12.72
C THR A 234 12.57 -1.84 12.83
N VAL A 235 13.49 -0.89 12.80
CA VAL A 235 13.21 0.54 12.67
C VAL A 235 13.44 0.92 11.22
N THR A 236 12.41 1.43 10.55
CA THR A 236 12.50 1.87 9.15
C THR A 236 12.48 3.38 9.07
N VAL A 237 13.34 3.92 8.21
CA VAL A 237 13.46 5.36 7.92
C VAL A 237 13.38 5.57 6.40
N TYR A 238 12.51 6.49 5.97
CA TYR A 238 12.47 6.94 4.58
C TYR A 238 13.33 8.18 4.42
N SER A 239 14.24 8.17 3.46
CA SER A 239 15.10 9.30 3.15
C SER A 239 15.31 9.43 1.65
N SER A 240 15.05 10.62 1.08
CA SER A 240 15.46 11.01 -0.27
C SER A 240 16.71 11.89 -0.28
N ALA A 241 17.28 12.19 0.91
CA ALA A 241 18.50 12.99 1.07
C ALA A 241 19.77 12.12 1.26
N GLY A 242 19.70 10.84 0.91
CA GLY A 242 20.78 9.87 1.09
C GLY A 242 20.62 9.04 2.37
N GLU A 243 21.65 8.27 2.71
CA GLU A 243 21.67 7.39 3.85
C GLU A 243 21.55 8.18 5.17
N PRO A 244 20.57 7.85 6.03
CA PRO A 244 20.39 8.55 7.29
C PRO A 244 21.32 7.99 8.38
N VAL A 245 21.77 8.86 9.26
CA VAL A 245 22.33 8.45 10.56
C VAL A 245 21.17 8.30 11.52
N VAL A 246 20.99 7.11 12.08
CA VAL A 246 19.88 6.80 13.02
C VAL A 246 20.45 6.52 14.41
N THR A 247 19.85 7.13 15.43
CA THR A 247 20.25 6.90 16.82
C THR A 247 19.07 6.48 17.69
N LEU A 248 19.33 5.60 18.65
CA LEU A 248 18.40 5.15 19.68
C LEU A 248 18.89 5.63 21.04
N SER A 249 18.18 6.60 21.62
CA SER A 249 18.55 7.19 22.91
C SER A 249 20.02 7.64 23.00
N GLY A 250 20.60 8.06 21.87
CA GLY A 250 21.98 8.53 21.71
C GLY A 250 22.95 7.52 21.10
N ASP A 251 22.65 6.24 21.11
CA ASP A 251 23.48 5.20 20.50
C ASP A 251 23.18 5.09 18.99
N THR A 252 24.22 5.09 18.16
CA THR A 252 24.09 4.95 16.70
C THR A 252 23.74 3.52 16.32
N LEU A 253 22.72 3.37 15.48
CA LEU A 253 22.29 2.10 14.92
C LEU A 253 22.97 1.82 13.57
N ALA A 254 23.21 0.54 13.27
CA ALA A 254 23.59 0.09 11.92
C ALA A 254 22.40 0.28 10.99
N VAL A 255 22.64 0.86 9.82
CA VAL A 255 21.64 1.17 8.82
C VAL A 255 21.95 0.42 7.54
N GLU A 256 20.95 -0.19 6.93
CA GLU A 256 21.06 -0.84 5.63
C GLU A 256 19.98 -0.31 4.68
N GLN A 257 20.34 -0.11 3.41
CA GLN A 257 19.37 0.26 2.40
C GLN A 257 18.58 -0.98 1.96
N TYR A 258 17.28 -1.00 2.26
CA TYR A 258 16.38 -2.10 1.90
C TYR A 258 15.85 -1.98 0.46
N ALA A 259 15.51 -0.74 0.04
CA ALA A 259 15.00 -0.40 -1.29
C ALA A 259 15.27 1.10 -1.55
N PRO A 260 14.99 1.65 -2.72
CA PRO A 260 15.11 3.09 -2.97
C PRO A 260 14.38 3.91 -1.90
N CYS A 261 15.09 4.85 -1.29
CA CYS A 261 14.61 5.72 -0.20
C CYS A 261 14.15 4.99 1.08
N ILE A 262 14.37 3.69 1.22
CA ILE A 262 13.99 2.89 2.40
C ILE A 262 15.25 2.36 3.07
N TYR A 263 15.45 2.74 4.32
CA TYR A 263 16.57 2.34 5.16
C TYR A 263 16.06 1.63 6.40
N ARG A 264 16.70 0.52 6.79
CA ARG A 264 16.31 -0.30 7.93
C ARG A 264 17.46 -0.44 8.95
N CYS A 265 17.09 -0.40 10.20
CA CYS A 265 17.91 -0.82 11.32
C CYS A 265 17.27 -2.07 11.89
N ASP A 266 17.85 -3.24 11.62
CA ASP A 266 17.32 -4.51 12.08
C ASP A 266 17.87 -4.87 13.47
N SER A 267 17.19 -5.79 14.16
CA SER A 267 17.57 -6.30 15.46
C SER A 267 17.68 -5.23 16.56
N VAL A 268 16.88 -4.18 16.47
CA VAL A 268 16.82 -3.09 17.45
C VAL A 268 16.03 -3.55 18.67
N ARG A 269 16.66 -3.45 19.86
CA ARG A 269 15.99 -3.77 21.11
C ARG A 269 15.33 -2.52 21.70
N LEU A 270 14.00 -2.53 21.80
CA LEU A 270 13.22 -1.46 22.41
C LEU A 270 12.76 -1.87 23.82
N ASN A 271 13.24 -1.17 24.84
CA ASN A 271 12.86 -1.38 26.24
C ASN A 271 12.00 -0.20 26.71
N GLY A 272 10.67 -0.37 26.71
CA GLY A 272 9.76 0.71 27.00
C GLY A 272 9.76 1.79 25.91
N ARG A 273 9.52 3.04 26.30
CA ARG A 273 9.48 4.19 25.40
C ARG A 273 10.87 4.77 25.17
N MET A 274 11.40 4.63 23.98
CA MET A 274 12.74 5.08 23.61
C MET A 274 12.69 6.12 22.50
N LYS A 275 13.60 7.10 22.55
CA LYS A 275 13.74 8.14 21.54
C LYS A 275 14.54 7.61 20.36
N ILE A 276 13.98 7.75 19.16
CA ILE A 276 14.67 7.52 17.89
C ILE A 276 14.86 8.87 17.20
N GLU A 277 16.06 9.10 16.69
CA GLU A 277 16.41 10.29 15.92
C GLU A 277 17.05 9.86 14.61
N ALA A 278 16.75 10.59 13.54
CA ALA A 278 17.34 10.38 12.22
C ALA A 278 17.84 11.70 11.66
N LYS A 279 18.98 11.67 10.95
CA LYS A 279 19.57 12.82 10.25
C LYS A 279 20.03 12.41 8.87
N ALA A 280 19.72 13.21 7.84
CA ALA A 280 20.21 13.04 6.49
C ALA A 280 20.41 14.42 5.85
N GLY A 281 21.66 14.79 5.57
CA GLY A 281 21.98 16.17 5.19
C GLY A 281 21.53 17.17 6.27
N ASP A 282 20.76 18.18 5.85
CA ASP A 282 20.18 19.20 6.75
C ASP A 282 18.84 18.76 7.38
N LEU A 283 18.33 17.59 7.02
CA LEU A 283 17.06 17.08 7.53
C LEU A 283 17.26 16.40 8.90
N TYR A 284 16.27 16.61 9.74
CA TYR A 284 16.18 15.98 11.06
C TYR A 284 14.76 15.52 11.32
N ASP A 285 14.62 14.33 11.87
CA ASP A 285 13.35 13.77 12.30
C ASP A 285 13.53 13.01 13.62
N GLU A 286 12.53 13.07 14.50
CA GLU A 286 12.55 12.37 15.77
C GLU A 286 11.17 11.81 16.15
N THR A 287 11.18 10.72 16.87
CA THR A 287 9.96 10.14 17.44
C THR A 287 10.29 9.28 18.67
N PHE A 288 9.25 8.83 19.34
CA PHE A 288 9.34 7.80 20.37
C PHE A 288 8.70 6.52 19.88
N LEU A 289 9.43 5.42 20.02
CA LEU A 289 8.91 4.09 19.78
C LEU A 289 8.78 3.35 21.11
N THR A 290 7.72 2.56 21.26
CA THR A 290 7.46 1.79 22.48
C THR A 290 7.63 0.31 22.18
N GLY A 291 8.56 -0.35 22.86
CA GLY A 291 8.70 -1.80 22.87
C GLY A 291 8.06 -2.39 24.12
N ASN A 292 7.38 -3.53 23.96
CA ASN A 292 6.94 -4.30 25.10
C ASN A 292 8.17 -4.99 25.71
N CYS A 293 8.63 -4.49 26.85
CA CYS A 293 9.46 -5.28 27.72
C CYS A 293 8.61 -6.45 28.19
N ALA A 294 8.92 -7.68 27.75
CA ALA A 294 8.36 -8.86 28.37
C ALA A 294 8.65 -8.73 29.87
N LEU A 295 7.61 -8.49 30.67
CA LEU A 295 7.72 -8.68 32.10
C LEU A 295 8.22 -10.11 32.26
N VAL A 296 9.48 -10.26 32.66
CA VAL A 296 10.02 -11.55 33.11
C VAL A 296 9.06 -11.95 34.23
N ALA A 297 8.18 -12.93 33.97
CA ALA A 297 7.27 -13.43 34.97
C ALA A 297 8.14 -13.80 36.16
N PRO A 298 7.88 -13.32 37.40
CA PRO A 298 8.64 -13.70 38.53
C PRO A 298 8.71 -15.23 38.57
N PRO A 299 9.87 -15.83 38.90
CA PRO A 299 10.02 -17.28 38.88
C PRO A 299 8.85 -17.88 39.66
N ARG A 300 8.13 -18.79 39.03
CA ARG A 300 7.03 -19.52 39.70
C ARG A 300 7.64 -20.13 40.97
N ARG A 301 7.17 -19.70 42.12
CA ARG A 301 7.53 -20.35 43.37
C ARG A 301 7.04 -21.79 43.26
N ASP A 302 7.99 -22.71 43.38
CA ASP A 302 7.71 -24.13 43.39
C ASP A 302 6.74 -24.43 44.56
N PRO A 303 5.56 -25.04 44.34
CA PRO A 303 4.62 -25.33 45.41
C PRO A 303 5.16 -26.35 46.43
N GLN A 304 6.31 -26.97 46.21
CA GLN A 304 6.89 -27.98 47.10
C GLN A 304 7.74 -27.41 48.25
N GLN A 305 7.97 -26.10 48.37
CA GLN A 305 8.74 -25.53 49.49
C GLN A 305 7.90 -25.11 50.71
N THR A 306 6.59 -25.37 50.73
CA THR A 306 5.74 -25.03 51.88
C THR A 306 5.26 -26.27 52.69
N ALA A 307 5.82 -27.45 52.43
CA ALA A 307 5.54 -28.64 53.27
C ALA A 307 6.68 -28.95 54.23
N GLY A 308 6.84 -28.17 55.28
CA GLY A 308 7.93 -28.41 56.25
C GLY A 308 7.91 -27.53 57.51
N LEU A 309 6.74 -27.26 58.09
CA LEU A 309 6.68 -26.75 59.48
C LEU A 309 5.50 -27.47 60.18
N ARG A 310 5.81 -28.67 60.69
CA ARG A 310 5.00 -29.26 61.76
C ARG A 310 5.34 -28.55 63.06
N LEU A 311 4.37 -27.85 63.60
CA LEU A 311 4.41 -27.42 64.99
C LEU A 311 4.10 -28.68 65.85
N THR A 312 5.08 -29.10 66.64
CA THR A 312 4.88 -29.97 67.81
C THR A 312 4.58 -29.12 69.03
N ASN A 313 3.39 -29.39 69.60
CA ASN A 313 2.83 -28.97 70.91
C ASN A 313 2.61 -27.49 71.14
#